data_781c615cdcd90ebf543019e831032b40
#
_entry.id   781c615cdcd90ebf543019e831032b40
#
_cell.length_a   1.000
_cell.length_b   1.000
_cell.length_c   1.000
_cell.angle_alpha   90.00
_cell.angle_beta   90.00
_cell.angle_gamma   90.00
#
_symmetry.space_group_name_H-M   'P 1'
#
loop_
_entity.id
_entity.type
_entity.pdbx_description
1 polymer ?
#
loop_
_entity_poly.entity_id
_entity_poly.type
_entity_poly.pdbx_seq_one_letter_code
_entity_poly.pdbx_strand_id
1 'polypeptide(L)'
;MSLLPRTAEEFSSADYWERFFRKRGEKAFEWYGDYNSLCGVLHKYFKPRDKVLVVGCGNSELSEQLYDVGYHQLTNIDISETVVSHMNQRNAEHRPDLTFQQLDATQTCFESGSFQAALDKGTLDAMASEEDGALAGRMLAEVGRVLAVGGRYVCVTLAQEHVIKLAVEHFAQGWAVRIHCLSGQQNEESDSSFALPVFVLVCTKFRQAPPFAVLELCQGEDGAPARLASVPELLSAVKERQAYSLMLHKLRGGTDASSTPSLTLCHAATDRPRYTLMVQDSLPSAKLPRSNHFAIFI
;
A
#
# COMPACT_ATOMS: atom_id res chain seq x y z
N MET A 1 -14.90 1.40 22.48
CA MET A 1 -13.76 2.35 22.41
C MET A 1 -13.07 2.10 21.10
N SER A 2 -12.78 3.15 20.31
CA SER A 2 -12.04 3.05 19.06
C SER A 2 -10.65 2.45 19.34
N LEU A 3 -10.24 1.48 18.49
CA LEU A 3 -8.87 0.94 18.49
C LEU A 3 -7.93 1.82 17.69
N LEU A 4 -8.47 2.74 16.87
CA LEU A 4 -7.65 3.64 16.06
C LEU A 4 -6.98 4.70 16.95
N PRO A 5 -5.76 5.13 16.61
CA PRO A 5 -5.04 6.16 17.34
C PRO A 5 -5.78 7.50 17.32
N ARG A 6 -5.51 8.34 18.28
CA ARG A 6 -6.10 9.67 18.37
C ARG A 6 -5.34 10.73 17.58
N THR A 7 -4.03 10.50 17.42
CA THR A 7 -3.14 11.36 16.64
C THR A 7 -2.35 10.50 15.64
N ALA A 8 -1.86 11.12 14.57
CA ALA A 8 -1.03 10.43 13.58
C ALA A 8 0.28 9.88 14.21
N GLU A 9 0.87 10.63 15.13
CA GLU A 9 2.13 10.28 15.82
C GLU A 9 2.02 9.01 16.66
N GLU A 10 0.83 8.66 17.17
CA GLU A 10 0.64 7.41 17.91
C GLU A 10 0.93 6.18 17.04
N PHE A 11 0.81 6.27 15.69
CA PHE A 11 1.14 5.17 14.79
C PHE A 11 2.63 4.82 14.77
N SER A 12 3.53 5.75 15.10
CA SER A 12 4.97 5.47 15.21
C SER A 12 5.38 4.85 16.54
N SER A 13 4.46 4.79 17.52
CA SER A 13 4.74 4.35 18.89
C SER A 13 4.67 2.83 19.05
N ALA A 14 5.77 2.21 19.49
CA ALA A 14 5.81 0.79 19.87
C ALA A 14 4.78 0.45 20.96
N ASP A 15 4.63 1.33 21.98
CA ASP A 15 3.66 1.14 23.07
C ASP A 15 2.20 1.15 22.56
N TYR A 16 1.92 1.93 21.50
CA TYR A 16 0.60 1.93 20.90
C TYR A 16 0.32 0.56 20.26
N TRP A 17 1.23 0.02 19.44
CA TRP A 17 1.05 -1.27 18.77
C TRP A 17 0.97 -2.42 19.77
N GLU A 18 1.79 -2.41 20.83
CA GLU A 18 1.71 -3.41 21.89
C GLU A 18 0.32 -3.42 22.57
N ARG A 19 -0.24 -2.23 22.89
CA ARG A 19 -1.59 -2.12 23.43
C ARG A 19 -2.68 -2.50 22.43
N PHE A 20 -2.47 -2.15 21.15
CA PHE A 20 -3.39 -2.47 20.06
C PHE A 20 -3.57 -3.99 19.93
N PHE A 21 -2.47 -4.74 19.79
CA PHE A 21 -2.52 -6.19 19.61
C PHE A 21 -3.00 -6.91 20.85
N ARG A 22 -2.64 -6.44 22.05
CA ARG A 22 -3.18 -6.97 23.30
C ARG A 22 -4.70 -6.85 23.40
N LYS A 23 -5.28 -5.73 22.94
CA LYS A 23 -6.74 -5.53 22.91
C LYS A 23 -7.42 -6.29 21.78
N ARG A 24 -6.76 -6.38 20.63
CA ARG A 24 -7.31 -7.03 19.46
C ARG A 24 -7.41 -8.54 19.62
N GLY A 25 -6.48 -9.13 20.35
CA GLY A 25 -6.36 -10.57 20.49
C GLY A 25 -5.95 -11.25 19.17
N GLU A 26 -6.34 -12.50 19.02
CA GLU A 26 -5.91 -13.35 17.89
C GLU A 26 -6.62 -13.06 16.56
N LYS A 27 -7.69 -12.24 16.56
CA LYS A 27 -8.45 -11.96 15.34
C LYS A 27 -7.59 -11.20 14.33
N ALA A 28 -7.33 -11.82 13.18
CA ALA A 28 -6.61 -11.21 12.07
C ALA A 28 -7.16 -9.84 11.67
N PHE A 29 -6.26 -8.97 11.25
CA PHE A 29 -6.60 -7.65 10.75
C PHE A 29 -5.76 -7.31 9.52
N GLU A 30 -6.43 -6.95 8.44
CA GLU A 30 -5.77 -6.60 7.20
C GLU A 30 -5.82 -5.10 6.95
N TRP A 31 -4.64 -4.47 6.95
CA TRP A 31 -4.47 -3.12 6.43
C TRP A 31 -4.33 -3.18 4.90
N TYR A 32 -5.00 -2.29 4.19
CA TYR A 32 -4.80 -2.03 2.75
C TYR A 32 -5.06 -3.22 1.81
N GLY A 33 -5.73 -4.23 2.28
CA GLY A 33 -6.09 -5.40 1.49
C GLY A 33 -5.51 -6.72 2.00
N ASP A 34 -6.10 -7.78 1.53
CA ASP A 34 -5.75 -9.17 1.80
C ASP A 34 -4.84 -9.75 0.70
N TYR A 35 -4.48 -11.01 0.83
CA TYR A 35 -3.69 -11.72 -0.17
C TYR A 35 -4.35 -11.71 -1.56
N ASN A 36 -5.68 -11.91 -1.65
CA ASN A 36 -6.37 -12.00 -2.94
C ASN A 36 -6.26 -10.69 -3.73
N SER A 37 -6.31 -9.56 -3.04
CA SER A 37 -6.18 -8.24 -3.65
C SER A 37 -4.73 -7.87 -4.02
N LEU A 38 -3.74 -8.53 -3.42
CA LEU A 38 -2.32 -8.18 -3.57
C LEU A 38 -1.52 -9.22 -4.39
N CYS A 39 -1.98 -10.48 -4.45
CA CYS A 39 -1.20 -11.60 -5.00
C CYS A 39 -0.73 -11.34 -6.43
N GLY A 40 -1.55 -10.76 -7.29
CA GLY A 40 -1.19 -10.47 -8.69
C GLY A 40 0.05 -9.58 -8.82
N VAL A 41 0.20 -8.57 -7.96
CA VAL A 41 1.40 -7.73 -7.93
C VAL A 41 2.55 -8.42 -7.19
N LEU A 42 2.30 -9.06 -6.04
CA LEU A 42 3.35 -9.69 -5.24
C LEU A 42 4.09 -10.78 -6.02
N HIS A 43 3.36 -11.65 -6.74
CA HIS A 43 3.94 -12.73 -7.53
C HIS A 43 4.81 -12.25 -8.72
N LYS A 44 4.66 -10.99 -9.16
CA LYS A 44 5.58 -10.39 -10.15
C LYS A 44 6.95 -10.08 -9.57
N TYR A 45 7.02 -9.82 -8.27
CA TYR A 45 8.24 -9.34 -7.62
C TYR A 45 8.89 -10.36 -6.70
N PHE A 46 8.14 -11.35 -6.21
CA PHE A 46 8.65 -12.44 -5.37
C PHE A 46 8.73 -13.74 -6.15
N LYS A 47 9.75 -14.51 -5.84
CA LYS A 47 9.91 -15.88 -6.33
C LYS A 47 9.84 -16.84 -5.13
N PRO A 48 9.30 -18.06 -5.28
CA PRO A 48 9.18 -19.01 -4.17
C PRO A 48 10.50 -19.30 -3.44
N ARG A 49 11.64 -19.16 -4.13
CA ARG A 49 13.00 -19.36 -3.58
C ARG A 49 13.60 -18.15 -2.89
N ASP A 50 12.95 -16.99 -2.97
CA ASP A 50 13.49 -15.76 -2.40
C ASP A 50 13.37 -15.80 -0.87
N LYS A 51 14.43 -15.35 -0.18
CA LYS A 51 14.33 -15.02 1.24
C LYS A 51 13.64 -13.67 1.37
N VAL A 52 12.47 -13.67 1.98
CA VAL A 52 11.63 -12.49 2.10
C VAL A 52 11.58 -12.04 3.56
N LEU A 53 11.95 -10.80 3.82
CA LEU A 53 11.75 -10.14 5.10
C LEU A 53 10.37 -9.46 5.09
N VAL A 54 9.48 -9.81 6.01
CA VAL A 54 8.19 -9.14 6.20
C VAL A 54 8.32 -8.19 7.38
N VAL A 55 8.23 -6.88 7.08
CA VAL A 55 8.46 -5.79 8.05
C VAL A 55 7.15 -5.33 8.65
N GLY A 56 7.03 -5.35 9.99
CA GLY A 56 5.81 -4.98 10.70
C GLY A 56 4.65 -5.91 10.32
N CYS A 57 4.86 -7.22 10.45
CA CYS A 57 3.92 -8.24 9.97
C CYS A 57 2.54 -8.17 10.66
N GLY A 58 2.46 -7.64 11.87
CA GLY A 58 1.23 -7.63 12.65
C GLY A 58 0.60 -9.01 12.79
N ASN A 59 -0.71 -9.06 12.87
CA ASN A 59 -1.50 -10.29 12.86
C ASN A 59 -2.20 -10.58 11.52
N SER A 60 -1.64 -10.02 10.43
CA SER A 60 -2.08 -10.26 9.05
C SER A 60 -1.90 -11.73 8.66
N GLU A 61 -2.83 -12.28 7.89
CA GLU A 61 -2.74 -13.63 7.32
C GLU A 61 -1.88 -13.69 6.05
N LEU A 62 -1.38 -12.56 5.58
CA LEU A 62 -0.64 -12.47 4.31
C LEU A 62 0.57 -13.40 4.26
N SER A 63 1.35 -13.48 5.33
CA SER A 63 2.53 -14.37 5.39
C SER A 63 2.14 -15.84 5.40
N GLU A 64 1.04 -16.20 6.06
CA GLU A 64 0.50 -17.56 6.08
C GLU A 64 0.04 -18.00 4.69
N GLN A 65 -0.70 -17.11 4.01
CA GLN A 65 -1.20 -17.35 2.66
C GLN A 65 -0.07 -17.41 1.62
N LEU A 66 0.98 -16.58 1.76
CA LEU A 66 2.19 -16.69 0.96
C LEU A 66 2.91 -18.03 1.21
N TYR A 67 3.01 -18.46 2.47
CA TYR A 67 3.61 -19.74 2.82
C TYR A 67 2.85 -20.92 2.17
N ASP A 68 1.52 -20.91 2.26
CA ASP A 68 0.66 -21.96 1.72
C ASP A 68 0.73 -22.08 0.19
N VAL A 69 1.09 -21.01 -0.52
CA VAL A 69 1.29 -21.04 -1.99
C VAL A 69 2.76 -21.23 -2.39
N GLY A 70 3.65 -21.56 -1.45
CA GLY A 70 5.00 -22.04 -1.72
C GLY A 70 6.15 -21.07 -1.41
N TYR A 71 5.92 -19.96 -0.73
CA TYR A 71 6.98 -19.06 -0.24
C TYR A 71 7.41 -19.48 1.17
N HIS A 72 8.36 -20.42 1.28
CA HIS A 72 8.75 -21.00 2.57
C HIS A 72 9.89 -20.28 3.28
N GLN A 73 10.57 -19.32 2.64
CA GLN A 73 11.67 -18.57 3.24
C GLN A 73 11.22 -17.19 3.68
N LEU A 74 10.21 -17.15 4.56
CA LEU A 74 9.64 -15.92 5.12
C LEU A 74 10.19 -15.69 6.53
N THR A 75 10.77 -14.51 6.75
CA THR A 75 11.16 -14.02 8.08
C THR A 75 10.29 -12.83 8.42
N ASN A 76 9.42 -12.97 9.42
CA ASN A 76 8.48 -11.95 9.83
C ASN A 76 9.00 -11.23 11.06
N ILE A 77 8.99 -9.90 11.05
CA ILE A 77 9.37 -9.09 12.20
C ILE A 77 8.27 -8.11 12.57
N ASP A 78 8.12 -7.88 13.86
CA ASP A 78 7.26 -6.83 14.42
C ASP A 78 7.86 -6.29 15.72
N ILE A 79 7.54 -5.06 16.08
CA ILE A 79 8.02 -4.44 17.31
C ILE A 79 7.25 -4.97 18.55
N SER A 80 6.03 -5.45 18.38
CA SER A 80 5.16 -5.94 19.45
C SER A 80 5.45 -7.39 19.80
N GLU A 81 5.85 -7.64 21.04
CA GLU A 81 6.03 -8.99 21.59
C GLU A 81 4.72 -9.77 21.60
N THR A 82 3.61 -9.10 21.93
CA THR A 82 2.29 -9.72 21.98
C THR A 82 1.91 -10.34 20.62
N VAL A 83 2.04 -9.59 19.52
CA VAL A 83 1.65 -10.10 18.22
C VAL A 83 2.60 -11.20 17.73
N VAL A 84 3.90 -11.07 17.96
CA VAL A 84 4.88 -12.10 17.61
C VAL A 84 4.60 -13.42 18.32
N SER A 85 4.30 -13.36 19.62
CA SER A 85 3.92 -14.55 20.39
C SER A 85 2.65 -15.21 19.86
N HIS A 86 1.61 -14.43 19.57
CA HIS A 86 0.35 -14.94 18.98
C HIS A 86 0.58 -15.59 17.62
N MET A 87 1.37 -14.96 16.74
CA MET A 87 1.63 -15.48 15.41
C MET A 87 2.45 -16.76 15.43
N ASN A 88 3.45 -16.87 16.29
CA ASN A 88 4.21 -18.11 16.48
C ASN A 88 3.29 -19.22 17.00
N GLN A 89 2.45 -18.96 17.99
CA GLN A 89 1.52 -19.95 18.53
C GLN A 89 0.50 -20.42 17.46
N ARG A 90 -0.07 -19.48 16.70
CA ARG A 90 -1.06 -19.76 15.65
C ARG A 90 -0.48 -20.67 14.53
N ASN A 91 0.81 -20.53 14.23
CA ASN A 91 1.44 -21.24 13.13
C ASN A 91 2.22 -22.50 13.52
N ALA A 92 2.46 -22.72 14.81
CA ALA A 92 3.34 -23.77 15.31
C ALA A 92 3.04 -25.19 14.78
N GLU A 93 1.76 -25.53 14.59
CA GLU A 93 1.33 -26.86 14.16
C GLU A 93 1.34 -27.01 12.63
N HIS A 94 0.85 -25.99 11.91
CA HIS A 94 0.58 -26.10 10.47
C HIS A 94 1.69 -25.51 9.59
N ARG A 95 2.49 -24.57 10.11
CA ARG A 95 3.56 -23.87 9.39
C ARG A 95 4.81 -23.71 10.26
N PRO A 96 5.45 -24.83 10.68
CA PRO A 96 6.52 -24.79 11.68
C PRO A 96 7.76 -24.00 11.25
N ASP A 97 7.98 -23.84 9.94
CA ASP A 97 9.10 -23.08 9.38
C ASP A 97 8.78 -21.59 9.20
N LEU A 98 7.53 -21.19 9.41
CA LEU A 98 7.14 -19.78 9.33
C LEU A 98 7.50 -19.08 10.64
N THR A 99 8.55 -18.26 10.61
CA THR A 99 9.11 -17.63 11.82
C THR A 99 8.64 -16.20 12.02
N PHE A 100 8.36 -15.83 13.27
CA PHE A 100 8.04 -14.48 13.70
C PHE A 100 8.98 -14.06 14.83
N GLN A 101 9.59 -12.86 14.70
CA GLN A 101 10.61 -12.36 15.63
C GLN A 101 10.26 -10.95 16.09
N GLN A 102 10.42 -10.67 17.37
CA GLN A 102 10.33 -9.32 17.89
C GLN A 102 11.62 -8.56 17.55
N LEU A 103 11.55 -7.63 16.63
CA LEU A 103 12.68 -6.82 16.19
C LEU A 103 12.23 -5.41 15.82
N ASP A 104 13.13 -4.45 16.07
CA ASP A 104 13.00 -3.09 15.57
C ASP A 104 13.47 -3.04 14.11
N ALA A 105 12.56 -2.63 13.21
CA ALA A 105 12.83 -2.52 11.78
C ALA A 105 13.86 -1.44 11.44
N THR A 106 14.19 -0.54 12.36
CA THR A 106 15.21 0.49 12.17
C THR A 106 16.64 -0.01 12.44
N GLN A 107 16.78 -1.14 13.12
CA GLN A 107 18.06 -1.74 13.49
C GLN A 107 17.92 -3.24 13.67
N THR A 108 17.91 -3.99 12.57
CA THR A 108 17.89 -5.44 12.62
C THR A 108 19.28 -6.02 12.83
N CYS A 109 19.36 -7.28 13.31
CA CYS A 109 20.64 -8.00 13.44
C CYS A 109 21.00 -8.79 12.16
N PHE A 110 20.25 -8.67 11.08
CA PHE A 110 20.49 -9.42 9.85
C PHE A 110 21.74 -8.93 9.12
N GLU A 111 22.41 -9.85 8.42
CA GLU A 111 23.54 -9.54 7.58
C GLU A 111 23.14 -8.67 6.37
N SER A 112 24.05 -7.79 5.93
CA SER A 112 23.85 -6.98 4.74
C SER A 112 23.68 -7.87 3.50
N GLY A 113 22.65 -7.60 2.69
CA GLY A 113 22.40 -8.34 1.46
C GLY A 113 21.86 -9.77 1.64
N SER A 114 21.33 -10.11 2.82
CA SER A 114 20.83 -11.45 3.14
C SER A 114 19.45 -11.77 2.57
N PHE A 115 18.67 -10.77 2.15
CA PHE A 115 17.31 -10.95 1.63
C PHE A 115 17.22 -10.59 0.14
N GLN A 116 16.40 -11.32 -0.61
CA GLN A 116 16.07 -11.02 -2.01
C GLN A 116 14.86 -10.10 -2.12
N ALA A 117 14.01 -10.08 -1.10
CA ALA A 117 12.86 -9.17 -1.04
C ALA A 117 12.58 -8.73 0.40
N ALA A 118 11.97 -7.56 0.53
CA ALA A 118 11.36 -7.09 1.77
C ALA A 118 9.92 -6.67 1.45
N LEU A 119 8.97 -7.16 2.23
CA LEU A 119 7.55 -6.85 2.13
C LEU A 119 7.14 -5.98 3.32
N ASP A 120 6.54 -4.86 3.02
CA ASP A 120 5.96 -3.92 3.99
C ASP A 120 4.49 -3.68 3.63
N LYS A 121 3.59 -3.78 4.58
CA LYS A 121 2.17 -3.48 4.39
C LYS A 121 1.68 -2.53 5.47
N GLY A 122 1.85 -1.22 5.22
CA GLY A 122 1.41 -0.14 6.12
C GLY A 122 2.41 0.25 7.22
N THR A 123 3.55 -0.42 7.32
CA THR A 123 4.56 -0.09 8.34
C THR A 123 5.25 1.23 8.01
N LEU A 124 5.60 1.46 6.73
CA LEU A 124 6.16 2.74 6.30
C LEU A 124 5.19 3.89 6.56
N ASP A 125 3.89 3.71 6.26
CA ASP A 125 2.84 4.72 6.54
C ASP A 125 2.77 5.05 8.03
N ALA A 126 2.85 4.04 8.89
CA ALA A 126 2.84 4.21 10.34
C ALA A 126 4.08 4.95 10.84
N MET A 127 5.27 4.58 10.37
CA MET A 127 6.54 5.16 10.82
C MET A 127 6.79 6.56 10.23
N ALA A 128 6.22 6.88 9.07
CA ALA A 128 6.29 8.21 8.45
C ALA A 128 5.28 9.21 9.04
N SER A 129 4.50 8.83 10.04
CA SER A 129 3.58 9.73 10.74
C SER A 129 4.25 10.73 11.68
N GLU A 130 5.53 10.56 11.99
CA GLU A 130 6.35 11.56 12.69
C GLU A 130 6.63 12.78 11.81
N GLU A 131 6.67 13.98 12.43
CA GLU A 131 6.86 15.25 11.73
C GLU A 131 8.13 15.31 10.86
N ASP A 132 9.22 14.71 11.30
CA ASP A 132 10.50 14.74 10.59
C ASP A 132 10.79 13.51 9.74
N GLY A 133 9.96 12.45 9.82
CA GLY A 133 10.14 11.20 9.10
C GLY A 133 11.42 10.43 9.42
N ALA A 134 12.11 10.78 10.52
CA ALA A 134 13.41 10.21 10.87
C ALA A 134 13.33 8.70 11.14
N LEU A 135 12.27 8.24 11.79
CA LEU A 135 12.04 6.83 12.08
C LEU A 135 11.89 6.02 10.78
N ALA A 136 11.04 6.49 9.87
CA ALA A 136 10.85 5.87 8.56
C ALA A 136 12.15 5.88 7.73
N GLY A 137 12.91 6.97 7.76
CA GLY A 137 14.22 7.06 7.09
C GLY A 137 15.22 6.02 7.58
N ARG A 138 15.28 5.76 8.91
CA ARG A 138 16.13 4.70 9.49
C ARG A 138 15.67 3.31 9.06
N MET A 139 14.36 3.05 9.05
CA MET A 139 13.82 1.78 8.55
C MET A 139 14.16 1.55 7.08
N LEU A 140 13.98 2.56 6.22
CA LEU A 140 14.33 2.44 4.80
C LEU A 140 15.82 2.19 4.58
N ALA A 141 16.69 2.83 5.37
CA ALA A 141 18.14 2.59 5.33
C ALA A 141 18.48 1.15 5.73
N GLU A 142 17.85 0.63 6.78
CA GLU A 142 18.05 -0.74 7.25
C GLU A 142 17.53 -1.76 6.24
N VAL A 143 16.33 -1.56 5.69
CA VAL A 143 15.79 -2.38 4.59
C VAL A 143 16.72 -2.37 3.39
N GLY A 144 17.24 -1.19 3.01
CA GLY A 144 18.22 -1.04 1.94
C GLY A 144 19.53 -1.80 2.22
N ARG A 145 19.97 -1.86 3.48
CA ARG A 145 21.17 -2.58 3.91
C ARG A 145 21.01 -4.09 3.78
N VAL A 146 19.91 -4.63 4.29
CA VAL A 146 19.66 -6.09 4.32
C VAL A 146 19.27 -6.67 2.97
N LEU A 147 18.82 -5.84 2.02
CA LEU A 147 18.50 -6.29 0.66
C LEU A 147 19.76 -6.52 -0.18
N ALA A 148 19.80 -7.67 -0.85
CA ALA A 148 20.82 -8.00 -1.84
C ALA A 148 20.75 -7.09 -3.07
N VAL A 149 21.82 -7.04 -3.84
CA VAL A 149 21.80 -6.41 -5.19
C VAL A 149 20.78 -7.16 -6.07
N GLY A 150 19.91 -6.42 -6.74
CA GLY A 150 18.77 -6.98 -7.47
C GLY A 150 17.57 -7.30 -6.57
N GLY A 151 17.73 -7.16 -5.26
CA GLY A 151 16.64 -7.31 -4.29
C GLY A 151 15.60 -6.20 -4.40
N ARG A 152 14.43 -6.44 -3.85
CA ARG A 152 13.26 -5.55 -3.99
C ARG A 152 12.63 -5.24 -2.63
N TYR A 153 12.39 -3.96 -2.40
CA TYR A 153 11.49 -3.52 -1.35
C TYR A 153 10.11 -3.32 -1.98
N VAL A 154 9.10 -3.99 -1.45
CA VAL A 154 7.72 -3.95 -1.90
C VAL A 154 6.86 -3.44 -0.75
N CYS A 155 6.33 -2.23 -0.90
CA CYS A 155 5.57 -1.55 0.13
C CYS A 155 4.13 -1.31 -0.33
N VAL A 156 3.17 -1.89 0.40
CA VAL A 156 1.74 -1.64 0.22
C VAL A 156 1.36 -0.44 1.08
N THR A 157 0.86 0.63 0.47
CA THR A 157 0.72 1.96 1.08
C THR A 157 -0.51 2.70 0.54
N LEU A 158 -1.04 3.66 1.30
CA LEU A 158 -2.01 4.63 0.80
C LEU A 158 -1.36 5.74 -0.04
N ALA A 159 -0.04 5.74 -0.13
CA ALA A 159 0.74 6.68 -0.91
C ALA A 159 0.49 8.15 -0.55
N GLN A 160 0.33 8.46 0.74
CA GLN A 160 0.28 9.84 1.19
C GLN A 160 1.53 10.58 0.72
N GLU A 161 1.39 11.86 0.37
CA GLU A 161 2.45 12.62 -0.29
C GLU A 161 3.78 12.58 0.45
N HIS A 162 3.77 12.79 1.78
CA HIS A 162 4.97 12.77 2.61
C HIS A 162 5.62 11.37 2.65
N VAL A 163 4.82 10.29 2.69
CA VAL A 163 5.30 8.90 2.69
C VAL A 163 6.02 8.56 1.39
N ILE A 164 5.35 8.84 0.24
CA ILE A 164 5.93 8.56 -1.08
C ILE A 164 7.14 9.43 -1.34
N LYS A 165 7.08 10.72 -0.99
CA LYS A 165 8.20 11.64 -1.15
C LYS A 165 9.43 11.13 -0.41
N LEU A 166 9.29 10.77 0.88
CA LEU A 166 10.36 10.23 1.70
C LEU A 166 10.95 8.94 1.10
N ALA A 167 10.12 7.99 0.70
CA ALA A 167 10.59 6.73 0.13
C ALA A 167 11.28 6.93 -1.23
N VAL A 168 10.72 7.77 -2.12
CA VAL A 168 11.28 8.02 -3.44
C VAL A 168 12.59 8.80 -3.34
N GLU A 169 12.67 9.81 -2.48
CA GLU A 169 13.92 10.55 -2.24
C GLU A 169 15.01 9.65 -1.66
N HIS A 170 14.65 8.74 -0.75
CA HIS A 170 15.59 7.76 -0.18
C HIS A 170 16.15 6.80 -1.23
N PHE A 171 15.30 6.31 -2.13
CA PHE A 171 15.68 5.32 -3.15
C PHE A 171 15.97 5.92 -4.54
N ALA A 172 15.96 7.25 -4.71
CA ALA A 172 16.17 7.90 -6.01
C ALA A 172 17.54 7.57 -6.64
N GLN A 173 18.54 7.29 -5.81
CA GLN A 173 19.88 6.96 -6.27
C GLN A 173 20.19 5.48 -6.02
N GLY A 174 20.58 4.78 -7.07
CA GLY A 174 20.97 3.36 -6.98
C GLY A 174 19.83 2.37 -7.01
N TRP A 175 18.60 2.84 -7.22
CA TRP A 175 17.40 1.99 -7.28
C TRP A 175 16.49 2.38 -8.45
N ALA A 176 15.68 1.43 -8.92
CA ALA A 176 14.50 1.74 -9.72
C ALA A 176 13.28 1.82 -8.79
N VAL A 177 12.49 2.86 -8.95
CA VAL A 177 11.25 3.08 -8.19
C VAL A 177 10.07 2.93 -9.13
N ARG A 178 9.18 1.98 -8.83
CA ARG A 178 7.95 1.73 -9.58
C ARG A 178 6.76 1.76 -8.64
N ILE A 179 5.70 2.44 -9.03
CA ILE A 179 4.45 2.48 -8.29
C ILE A 179 3.35 1.83 -9.10
N HIS A 180 2.65 0.86 -8.50
CA HIS A 180 1.41 0.30 -9.02
C HIS A 180 0.23 0.95 -8.33
N CYS A 181 -0.73 1.45 -9.11
CA CYS A 181 -2.02 1.86 -8.61
C CYS A 181 -2.96 0.66 -8.71
N LEU A 182 -3.32 0.06 -7.58
CA LEU A 182 -4.29 -1.04 -7.57
C LEU A 182 -5.68 -0.45 -7.76
N SER A 183 -6.38 -0.90 -8.80
CA SER A 183 -7.80 -0.63 -8.94
C SER A 183 -8.51 -1.38 -7.82
N GLY A 184 -9.17 -0.67 -6.90
CA GLY A 184 -9.84 -1.31 -5.78
C GLY A 184 -10.78 -2.40 -6.31
N GLN A 185 -10.48 -3.65 -6.01
CA GLN A 185 -11.44 -4.74 -6.14
C GLN A 185 -12.52 -4.44 -5.10
N GLN A 186 -13.65 -3.95 -5.58
CA GLN A 186 -14.84 -3.83 -4.74
C GLN A 186 -15.34 -5.24 -4.50
N ASN A 187 -15.20 -5.76 -3.30
CA ASN A 187 -16.06 -6.80 -2.83
C ASN A 187 -17.49 -6.22 -2.86
N GLU A 188 -18.33 -6.73 -3.77
CA GLU A 188 -19.71 -6.31 -3.98
C GLU A 188 -20.59 -6.45 -2.71
N GLU A 189 -20.05 -7.05 -1.64
CA GLU A 189 -20.75 -7.34 -0.39
C GLU A 189 -20.51 -6.31 0.74
N SER A 190 -19.64 -5.31 0.58
CA SER A 190 -19.46 -4.29 1.61
C SER A 190 -20.18 -3.01 1.23
N ASP A 191 -21.39 -2.91 1.75
CA ASP A 191 -22.21 -1.71 1.79
C ASP A 191 -21.38 -0.55 2.40
N SER A 192 -21.12 0.52 1.59
CA SER A 192 -20.71 1.86 2.02
C SER A 192 -19.34 2.09 2.66
N SER A 193 -18.32 1.26 2.54
CA SER A 193 -17.00 1.66 3.02
C SER A 193 -16.21 2.43 1.95
N PHE A 194 -15.83 3.66 2.26
CA PHE A 194 -14.91 4.46 1.47
C PHE A 194 -13.56 3.72 1.32
N ALA A 195 -13.34 3.14 0.16
CA ALA A 195 -12.08 2.48 -0.14
C ALA A 195 -11.09 3.53 -0.70
N LEU A 196 -10.09 3.90 0.09
CA LEU A 196 -8.94 4.65 -0.42
C LEU A 196 -8.20 3.80 -1.45
N PRO A 197 -7.67 4.41 -2.53
CA PRO A 197 -6.86 3.68 -3.49
C PRO A 197 -5.59 3.19 -2.79
N VAL A 198 -5.27 1.92 -3.01
CA VAL A 198 -4.06 1.28 -2.50
C VAL A 198 -3.01 1.28 -3.60
N PHE A 199 -1.78 1.57 -3.22
CA PHE A 199 -0.63 1.55 -4.11
C PHE A 199 0.38 0.51 -3.64
N VAL A 200 1.14 -0.02 -4.59
CA VAL A 200 2.31 -0.85 -4.27
C VAL A 200 3.55 -0.18 -4.84
N LEU A 201 4.37 0.33 -3.93
CA LEU A 201 5.69 0.89 -4.24
C LEU A 201 6.70 -0.24 -4.31
N VAL A 202 7.42 -0.35 -5.41
CA VAL A 202 8.48 -1.34 -5.62
C VAL A 202 9.80 -0.63 -5.90
N CYS A 203 10.76 -0.79 -4.99
CA CYS A 203 12.11 -0.26 -5.14
C CYS A 203 13.08 -1.42 -5.40
N THR A 204 13.74 -1.43 -6.55
CA THR A 204 14.70 -2.48 -6.96
C THR A 204 16.13 -1.96 -6.87
N LYS A 205 16.98 -2.65 -6.10
CA LYS A 205 18.38 -2.24 -5.85
C LYS A 205 19.29 -2.57 -7.03
N PHE A 206 19.97 -1.58 -7.56
CA PHE A 206 20.94 -1.80 -8.63
C PHE A 206 22.34 -2.14 -8.11
N ARG A 207 23.12 -2.85 -8.92
CA ARG A 207 24.55 -3.06 -8.67
C ARG A 207 25.34 -1.78 -8.87
N GLN A 208 25.00 -1.00 -9.90
CA GLN A 208 25.59 0.29 -10.22
C GLN A 208 24.45 1.28 -10.40
N ALA A 209 24.55 2.42 -9.71
CA ALA A 209 23.56 3.48 -9.85
C ALA A 209 23.53 3.97 -11.30
N PRO A 210 22.37 3.99 -11.95
CA PRO A 210 22.24 4.67 -13.24
C PRO A 210 22.47 6.17 -13.05
N PRO A 211 22.89 6.89 -14.10
CA PRO A 211 23.16 8.34 -14.01
C PRO A 211 21.89 9.19 -13.85
N PHE A 212 20.73 8.56 -13.82
CA PHE A 212 19.41 9.20 -13.67
C PHE A 212 18.49 8.33 -12.82
N ALA A 213 17.53 8.96 -12.16
CA ALA A 213 16.49 8.23 -11.41
C ALA A 213 15.60 7.43 -12.38
N VAL A 214 15.33 6.17 -12.04
CA VAL A 214 14.38 5.32 -12.77
C VAL A 214 13.07 5.34 -12.03
N LEU A 215 12.12 6.15 -12.51
CA LEU A 215 10.80 6.36 -11.91
C LEU A 215 9.73 5.88 -12.87
N GLU A 216 8.82 5.03 -12.42
CA GLU A 216 7.78 4.44 -13.24
C GLU A 216 6.45 4.35 -12.50
N LEU A 217 5.35 4.57 -13.21
CA LEU A 217 3.98 4.39 -12.74
C LEU A 217 3.26 3.35 -13.59
N CYS A 218 2.64 2.36 -12.96
CA CYS A 218 1.82 1.34 -13.59
C CYS A 218 0.34 1.53 -13.22
N GLN A 219 -0.55 1.42 -14.20
CA GLN A 219 -1.98 1.42 -13.97
C GLN A 219 -2.47 -0.03 -13.84
N GLY A 220 -2.96 -0.39 -12.66
CA GLY A 220 -3.37 -1.76 -12.36
C GLY A 220 -2.18 -2.72 -12.26
N GLU A 221 -2.52 -4.00 -12.22
CA GLU A 221 -1.52 -5.06 -12.10
C GLU A 221 -0.71 -5.24 -13.38
N ASP A 222 -1.38 -5.25 -14.54
CA ASP A 222 -0.79 -5.59 -15.85
C ASP A 222 -0.49 -4.37 -16.73
N GLY A 223 -0.70 -3.16 -16.20
CA GLY A 223 -0.44 -1.93 -16.94
C GLY A 223 1.03 -1.80 -17.35
N ALA A 224 1.27 -1.39 -18.58
CA ALA A 224 2.61 -1.04 -19.03
C ALA A 224 3.16 0.12 -18.17
N PRO A 225 4.44 0.04 -17.71
CA PRO A 225 5.03 1.11 -16.93
C PRO A 225 5.21 2.39 -17.76
N ALA A 226 4.63 3.48 -17.31
CA ALA A 226 4.90 4.82 -17.82
C ALA A 226 6.11 5.39 -17.09
N ARG A 227 7.15 5.77 -17.85
CA ARG A 227 8.36 6.37 -17.29
C ARG A 227 8.12 7.85 -17.00
N LEU A 228 8.59 8.30 -15.83
CA LEU A 228 8.45 9.67 -15.36
C LEU A 228 9.83 10.32 -15.25
N ALA A 229 9.90 11.61 -15.55
CA ALA A 229 11.16 12.33 -15.62
C ALA A 229 11.68 12.81 -14.26
N SER A 230 10.80 12.97 -13.27
CA SER A 230 11.15 13.57 -11.98
C SER A 230 10.27 13.11 -10.83
N VAL A 231 10.77 13.28 -9.60
CA VAL A 231 9.99 13.01 -8.37
C VAL A 231 8.71 13.87 -8.30
N PRO A 232 8.73 15.18 -8.59
CA PRO A 232 7.49 15.97 -8.63
C PRO A 232 6.45 15.44 -9.62
N GLU A 233 6.87 14.97 -10.79
CA GLU A 233 5.96 14.36 -11.76
C GLU A 233 5.32 13.08 -11.22
N LEU A 234 6.12 12.23 -10.55
CA LEU A 234 5.61 11.02 -9.90
C LEU A 234 4.59 11.35 -8.81
N LEU A 235 4.88 12.33 -7.94
CA LEU A 235 3.97 12.77 -6.89
C LEU A 235 2.66 13.32 -7.48
N SER A 236 2.75 14.12 -8.56
CA SER A 236 1.56 14.64 -9.25
C SER A 236 0.71 13.51 -9.81
N ALA A 237 1.32 12.54 -10.46
CA ALA A 237 0.62 11.39 -11.04
C ALA A 237 -0.07 10.53 -9.97
N VAL A 238 0.55 10.32 -8.81
CA VAL A 238 -0.08 9.63 -7.66
C VAL A 238 -1.29 10.41 -7.14
N LYS A 239 -1.16 11.73 -6.95
CA LYS A 239 -2.26 12.61 -6.52
C LYS A 239 -3.45 12.56 -7.50
N GLU A 240 -3.17 12.58 -8.79
CA GLU A 240 -4.22 12.47 -9.81
C GLU A 240 -4.99 11.15 -9.68
N ARG A 241 -4.31 10.04 -9.39
CA ARG A 241 -4.96 8.74 -9.17
C ARG A 241 -5.79 8.72 -7.91
N GLN A 242 -5.29 9.30 -6.83
CA GLN A 242 -6.05 9.45 -5.58
C GLN A 242 -7.32 10.30 -5.80
N ALA A 243 -7.18 11.45 -6.46
CA ALA A 243 -8.30 12.32 -6.79
C ALA A 243 -9.34 11.62 -7.68
N TYR A 244 -8.89 10.86 -8.68
CA TYR A 244 -9.76 10.08 -9.55
C TYR A 244 -10.53 9.01 -8.78
N SER A 245 -9.89 8.27 -7.89
CA SER A 245 -10.55 7.26 -7.06
C SER A 245 -11.60 7.87 -6.12
N LEU A 246 -11.27 9.00 -5.50
CA LEU A 246 -12.22 9.77 -4.69
C LEU A 246 -13.43 10.25 -5.49
N MET A 247 -13.20 10.72 -6.72
CA MET A 247 -14.24 11.15 -7.64
C MET A 247 -15.17 9.99 -8.01
N LEU A 248 -14.60 8.83 -8.39
CA LEU A 248 -15.38 7.62 -8.70
C LEU A 248 -16.22 7.17 -7.51
N HIS A 249 -15.68 7.21 -6.30
CA HIS A 249 -16.42 6.87 -5.10
C HIS A 249 -17.61 7.82 -4.87
N LYS A 250 -17.40 9.13 -5.01
CA LYS A 250 -18.49 10.13 -4.91
C LYS A 250 -19.58 9.90 -5.96
N LEU A 251 -19.20 9.56 -7.20
CA LEU A 251 -20.17 9.28 -8.26
C LEU A 251 -20.98 8.00 -8.01
N ARG A 252 -20.37 6.99 -7.36
CA ARG A 252 -21.05 5.73 -7.02
C ARG A 252 -21.89 5.81 -5.75
N GLY A 253 -21.45 6.59 -4.75
CA GLY A 253 -22.16 6.76 -3.47
C GLY A 253 -23.41 7.63 -3.55
N GLY A 254 -23.66 8.31 -4.67
CA GLY A 254 -24.83 9.14 -4.92
C GLY A 254 -26.11 8.38 -5.27
N THR A 255 -26.28 7.15 -4.78
CA THR A 255 -27.45 6.29 -5.06
C THR A 255 -28.69 6.61 -4.24
N ASP A 256 -28.73 7.72 -3.48
CA ASP A 256 -30.00 8.24 -3.03
C ASP A 256 -30.79 8.72 -4.25
N ALA A 257 -31.90 8.05 -4.55
CA ALA A 257 -32.75 8.29 -5.72
C ALA A 257 -33.30 9.74 -5.84
N SER A 258 -32.93 10.60 -4.89
CA SER A 258 -33.32 12.00 -4.82
C SER A 258 -32.21 13.01 -5.15
N SER A 259 -30.94 12.60 -5.26
CA SER A 259 -29.84 13.51 -5.56
C SER A 259 -29.11 13.11 -6.84
N THR A 260 -29.13 13.99 -7.84
CA THR A 260 -28.30 13.85 -9.04
C THR A 260 -26.83 13.99 -8.63
N PRO A 261 -25.97 12.98 -8.84
CA PRO A 261 -24.56 13.09 -8.51
C PRO A 261 -23.93 14.26 -9.26
N SER A 262 -23.24 15.13 -8.55
CA SER A 262 -22.57 16.29 -9.16
C SER A 262 -21.10 16.29 -8.83
N LEU A 263 -20.28 16.73 -9.78
CA LEU A 263 -18.84 16.91 -9.65
C LEU A 263 -18.46 18.34 -10.03
N THR A 264 -17.81 19.05 -9.11
CA THR A 264 -17.29 20.38 -9.40
C THR A 264 -15.83 20.26 -9.82
N LEU A 265 -15.53 20.68 -11.06
CA LEU A 265 -14.20 20.82 -11.58
C LEU A 265 -13.66 22.22 -11.26
N CYS A 266 -12.52 22.28 -10.59
CA CYS A 266 -11.86 23.52 -10.23
C CYS A 266 -10.70 23.84 -11.19
N HIS A 267 -10.35 25.11 -11.28
CA HIS A 267 -9.18 25.56 -12.02
C HIS A 267 -7.91 25.15 -11.27
N ALA A 268 -7.01 24.40 -11.92
CA ALA A 268 -5.85 23.78 -11.29
C ALA A 268 -4.92 24.73 -10.51
N ALA A 269 -4.81 26.00 -10.96
CA ALA A 269 -3.92 26.98 -10.33
C ALA A 269 -4.59 27.86 -9.26
N THR A 270 -5.93 27.94 -9.22
CA THR A 270 -6.64 28.88 -8.33
C THR A 270 -7.65 28.22 -7.42
N ASP A 271 -7.87 26.92 -7.59
CA ASP A 271 -8.84 26.09 -6.87
C ASP A 271 -10.30 26.61 -6.94
N ARG A 272 -10.56 27.56 -7.85
CA ARG A 272 -11.90 28.12 -8.05
C ARG A 272 -12.76 27.18 -8.89
N PRO A 273 -14.04 26.98 -8.52
CA PRO A 273 -14.98 26.21 -9.32
C PRO A 273 -15.03 26.75 -10.75
N ARG A 274 -14.91 25.87 -11.74
CA ARG A 274 -14.98 26.22 -13.15
C ARG A 274 -16.19 25.61 -13.84
N TYR A 275 -16.44 24.32 -13.55
CA TYR A 275 -17.57 23.59 -14.09
C TYR A 275 -18.18 22.70 -13.01
N THR A 276 -19.49 22.54 -13.05
CA THR A 276 -20.19 21.49 -12.28
C THR A 276 -20.78 20.49 -13.26
N LEU A 277 -20.29 19.27 -13.22
CA LEU A 277 -20.82 18.17 -14.00
C LEU A 277 -21.94 17.49 -13.21
N MET A 278 -23.12 17.38 -13.79
CA MET A 278 -24.22 16.57 -13.23
C MET A 278 -24.32 15.30 -14.04
N VAL A 279 -24.31 14.14 -13.34
CA VAL A 279 -24.42 12.83 -13.97
C VAL A 279 -25.87 12.38 -13.80
N GLN A 280 -26.58 12.22 -14.90
CA GLN A 280 -27.96 11.76 -14.91
C GLN A 280 -28.05 10.51 -15.78
N ASP A 281 -28.58 9.43 -15.18
CA ASP A 281 -28.89 8.22 -15.95
C ASP A 281 -29.99 8.52 -16.95
N SER A 282 -29.83 8.04 -18.18
CA SER A 282 -30.92 8.06 -19.14
C SER A 282 -32.02 7.09 -18.67
N LEU A 283 -33.25 7.57 -18.61
CA LEU A 283 -34.39 6.71 -18.32
C LEU A 283 -34.38 5.50 -19.29
N PRO A 284 -34.56 4.27 -18.78
CA PRO A 284 -34.56 3.09 -19.63
C PRO A 284 -35.71 3.20 -20.69
N SER A 285 -35.30 3.46 -21.92
CA SER A 285 -36.21 3.36 -23.05
C SER A 285 -36.43 1.88 -23.35
N ALA A 286 -37.67 1.45 -23.41
CA ALA A 286 -38.09 0.05 -23.63
C ALA A 286 -37.61 -0.56 -24.96
N LYS A 287 -36.80 0.14 -25.74
CA LYS A 287 -36.41 -0.26 -27.11
C LYS A 287 -34.89 -0.36 -27.36
N LEU A 288 -34.02 -0.09 -26.37
CA LEU A 288 -32.56 -0.21 -26.55
C LEU A 288 -32.01 -1.26 -25.57
N PRO A 289 -31.10 -2.15 -26.03
CA PRO A 289 -30.37 -3.02 -25.13
C PRO A 289 -29.62 -2.17 -24.10
N ARG A 290 -29.47 -2.68 -22.86
CA ARG A 290 -28.78 -2.02 -21.75
C ARG A 290 -27.39 -1.54 -22.21
N SER A 291 -27.32 -0.32 -22.71
CA SER A 291 -26.08 0.40 -22.93
C SER A 291 -26.00 1.48 -21.86
N ASN A 292 -24.87 1.50 -21.12
CA ASN A 292 -24.58 2.53 -20.12
C ASN A 292 -24.37 3.87 -20.85
N HIS A 293 -25.45 4.58 -21.13
CA HIS A 293 -25.39 5.94 -21.67
C HIS A 293 -25.57 6.92 -20.51
N PHE A 294 -24.62 7.81 -20.36
CA PHE A 294 -24.75 8.96 -19.47
C PHE A 294 -24.57 10.24 -20.27
N ALA A 295 -25.36 11.25 -19.92
CA ALA A 295 -25.21 12.60 -20.46
C ALA A 295 -24.47 13.48 -19.44
N ILE A 296 -23.48 14.24 -19.90
CA ILE A 296 -22.78 15.23 -19.10
C ILE A 296 -23.29 16.60 -19.55
N PHE A 297 -23.89 17.34 -18.63
CA PHE A 297 -24.26 18.74 -18.86
C PHE A 297 -23.20 19.64 -18.21
N ILE A 298 -22.66 20.59 -18.97
CA ILE A 298 -21.65 21.54 -18.54
C ILE A 298 -22.28 22.91 -18.32
#